data_31938ba6f06df216f71022bf7609165d
#
_entry.id   31938ba6f06df216f71022bf7609165d
#
_cell.length_a   1.000
_cell.length_b   1.000
_cell.length_c   1.000
_cell.angle_alpha   90.00
_cell.angle_beta   90.00
_cell.angle_gamma   90.00
#
_symmetry.space_group_name_H-M   'P 1'
#
loop_
_entity.id
_entity.type
_entity.pdbx_description
1 polymer ?
#
loop_
_entity_poly.entity_id
_entity_poly.type
_entity_poly.pdbx_seq_one_letter_code
_entity_poly.pdbx_strand_id
1 'polypeptide(L)'
;MIRFLSCLFCLVFQFGLSQEKQSSGFTDINYFQGYIPLHNPDILHLVKGRPEGTLIAWNRRTNGEKQWQRRYNYPDYGVSFMVQDLKNDVLGNTLGLYGHFNFYFFKRRMMLRVGQGVMLSTNPYDKNSNPKNIAFGSQLLVSPYIMLNYKKSNLIGPLGFQSGLIFFHASNGNFKAPNTSINTISLNLGLNYDLDAKQMIYNKPLEEYEIPQNFKFNLVFRSGVNQISAVGSPQYPFYTFSAYLHKQINFFSAFQFGLDAFFSLALKEEIYYRSVAFPETPSDPNADYRRVGTFLGYELFINKWSVFAQLGYYIYYPYDFEGRYYNRLGLKYYFSDRWFGAFSVKSHSAIAESLEFGIGVRF
;
A
#
# COMPACT_ATOMS: atom_id res chain seq x y z
N MET A 1 -12.84 0.10 20.84
CA MET A 1 -11.56 0.28 20.11
C MET A 1 -10.51 -0.77 20.48
N ILE A 2 -10.26 -1.06 21.76
CA ILE A 2 -9.25 -2.06 22.22
C ILE A 2 -9.58 -3.50 21.77
N ARG A 3 -10.85 -3.90 21.71
CA ARG A 3 -11.25 -5.26 21.31
C ARG A 3 -11.07 -5.58 19.81
N PHE A 4 -11.05 -4.56 18.94
CA PHE A 4 -10.78 -4.72 17.50
C PHE A 4 -9.28 -4.90 17.21
N LEU A 5 -8.41 -4.23 17.99
CA LEU A 5 -6.96 -4.43 17.89
C LEU A 5 -6.54 -5.84 18.32
N SER A 6 -7.21 -6.43 19.33
CA SER A 6 -6.92 -7.79 19.80
C SER A 6 -7.21 -8.85 18.74
N CYS A 7 -8.27 -8.70 17.95
CA CYS A 7 -8.59 -9.63 16.85
C CYS A 7 -7.61 -9.51 15.67
N LEU A 8 -7.14 -8.31 15.36
CA LEU A 8 -6.15 -8.10 14.30
C LEU A 8 -4.78 -8.68 14.70
N PHE A 9 -4.41 -8.56 15.98
CA PHE A 9 -3.17 -9.11 16.54
C PHE A 9 -3.19 -10.66 16.56
N CYS A 10 -4.33 -11.28 16.86
CA CYS A 10 -4.47 -12.74 16.81
C CYS A 10 -4.42 -13.33 15.39
N LEU A 11 -4.91 -12.61 14.38
CA LEU A 11 -4.82 -13.06 12.98
C LEU A 11 -3.39 -13.05 12.42
N VAL A 12 -2.54 -12.14 12.87
CA VAL A 12 -1.13 -12.09 12.47
C VAL A 12 -0.30 -13.20 13.12
N PHE A 13 -0.66 -13.64 14.34
CA PHE A 13 0.08 -14.67 15.08
C PHE A 13 -0.21 -16.11 14.62
N GLN A 14 -1.35 -16.40 14.02
CA GLN A 14 -1.66 -17.76 13.54
C GLN A 14 -0.88 -18.19 12.30
N PHE A 15 -0.17 -17.29 11.63
CA PHE A 15 0.71 -17.63 10.50
C PHE A 15 2.12 -18.11 10.90
N GLY A 16 2.45 -18.14 12.20
CA GLY A 16 3.80 -18.42 12.71
C GLY A 16 4.08 -19.84 13.22
N LEU A 17 3.10 -20.71 13.37
CA LEU A 17 3.27 -21.99 14.09
C LEU A 17 2.96 -23.22 13.24
N SER A 18 3.40 -23.25 12.00
CA SER A 18 3.52 -24.53 11.29
C SER A 18 4.96 -25.01 11.38
N GLN A 19 5.17 -26.10 12.11
CA GLN A 19 6.43 -26.81 12.14
C GLN A 19 6.75 -27.33 10.74
N GLU A 20 7.59 -26.61 9.96
CA GLU A 20 8.18 -27.13 8.75
C GLU A 20 9.66 -26.79 8.68
N LYS A 21 10.45 -27.86 8.49
CA LYS A 21 11.82 -27.96 7.97
C LYS A 21 12.60 -26.66 7.81
N GLN A 22 13.67 -26.52 8.64
CA GLN A 22 14.83 -25.63 8.47
C GLN A 22 14.57 -24.36 7.64
N SER A 23 13.80 -23.44 8.16
CA SER A 23 13.68 -22.11 7.59
C SER A 23 14.83 -21.25 8.06
N SER A 24 15.80 -21.02 7.20
CA SER A 24 16.85 -20.05 7.42
C SER A 24 16.29 -18.63 7.45
N GLY A 25 16.72 -17.84 8.41
CA GLY A 25 16.30 -16.44 8.57
C GLY A 25 17.47 -15.50 8.79
N PHE A 26 17.20 -14.22 8.68
CA PHE A 26 18.11 -13.16 9.10
C PHE A 26 17.31 -11.97 9.65
N THR A 27 17.95 -11.19 10.49
CA THR A 27 17.43 -9.92 10.97
C THR A 27 18.24 -8.78 10.38
N ASP A 28 17.64 -7.60 10.25
CA ASP A 28 18.37 -6.39 9.92
C ASP A 28 17.84 -5.19 10.71
N ILE A 29 18.75 -4.27 10.98
CA ILE A 29 18.48 -2.98 11.58
C ILE A 29 19.08 -1.90 10.70
N ASN A 30 18.28 -0.87 10.36
CA ASN A 30 18.67 0.22 9.49
C ASN A 30 18.34 1.53 10.16
N TYR A 31 19.32 2.37 10.36
CA TYR A 31 19.12 3.80 10.63
C TYR A 31 18.93 4.51 9.31
N PHE A 32 18.02 5.46 9.25
CA PHE A 32 17.77 6.28 8.06
C PHE A 32 17.58 7.74 8.41
N GLN A 33 18.02 8.63 7.53
CA GLN A 33 17.79 10.06 7.61
C GLN A 33 17.58 10.64 6.22
N GLY A 34 16.66 11.60 6.09
CA GLY A 34 16.30 12.14 4.79
C GLY A 34 15.55 13.45 4.83
N TYR A 35 14.58 13.60 3.96
CA TYR A 35 13.76 14.80 3.82
C TYR A 35 12.33 14.45 3.41
N ILE A 36 11.43 15.43 3.59
CA ILE A 36 10.06 15.40 3.09
C ILE A 36 10.03 16.14 1.75
N PRO A 37 9.83 15.44 0.60
CA PRO A 37 9.67 16.12 -0.68
C PRO A 37 8.38 16.94 -0.70
N LEU A 38 8.46 18.16 -1.19
CA LEU A 38 7.32 19.04 -1.39
C LEU A 38 6.53 18.56 -2.62
N HIS A 39 5.50 17.74 -2.38
CA HIS A 39 4.62 17.18 -3.42
C HIS A 39 3.27 17.91 -3.52
N ASN A 40 2.96 18.78 -2.55
CA ASN A 40 1.79 19.64 -2.50
C ASN A 40 2.19 20.97 -1.83
N PRO A 41 1.90 22.14 -2.43
CA PRO A 41 2.21 23.44 -1.84
C PRO A 41 1.65 23.65 -0.43
N ASP A 42 0.50 23.05 -0.12
CA ASP A 42 -0.18 23.22 1.16
C ASP A 42 0.64 22.68 2.34
N ILE A 43 1.51 21.68 2.12
CA ILE A 43 2.36 21.11 3.17
C ILE A 43 3.67 21.89 3.40
N LEU A 44 3.91 23.02 2.71
CA LEU A 44 5.17 23.76 2.82
C LEU A 44 5.53 24.09 4.27
N HIS A 45 4.56 24.45 5.08
CA HIS A 45 4.75 24.75 6.50
C HIS A 45 5.12 23.51 7.36
N LEU A 46 4.90 22.30 6.83
CA LEU A 46 5.25 21.02 7.45
C LEU A 46 6.62 20.50 7.03
N VAL A 47 7.18 21.05 5.92
CA VAL A 47 8.50 20.65 5.43
C VAL A 47 9.58 21.35 6.24
N LYS A 48 9.88 20.78 7.42
CA LYS A 48 10.88 21.29 8.36
C LYS A 48 11.78 20.14 8.82
N GLY A 49 13.03 20.45 9.12
CA GLY A 49 13.97 19.46 9.65
C GLY A 49 14.31 18.34 8.65
N ARG A 50 14.99 17.32 9.17
CA ARG A 50 15.38 16.11 8.44
C ARG A 50 14.82 14.90 9.17
N PRO A 51 13.72 14.28 8.70
CA PRO A 51 13.20 13.06 9.26
C PRO A 51 14.28 12.00 9.41
N GLU A 52 14.29 11.34 10.56
CA GLU A 52 15.22 10.25 10.83
C GLU A 52 14.50 9.12 11.58
N GLY A 53 15.06 7.92 11.56
CA GLY A 53 14.44 6.81 12.24
C GLY A 53 15.20 5.51 12.14
N THR A 54 14.57 4.46 12.65
CA THR A 54 15.10 3.10 12.65
C THR A 54 14.05 2.13 12.11
N LEU A 55 14.48 1.26 11.19
CA LEU A 55 13.70 0.14 10.69
C LEU A 55 14.36 -1.16 11.12
N ILE A 56 13.65 -1.99 11.86
CA ILE A 56 14.08 -3.33 12.27
C ILE A 56 13.23 -4.34 11.49
N ALA A 57 13.87 -5.37 10.92
CA ALA A 57 13.18 -6.37 10.16
C ALA A 57 13.62 -7.79 10.53
N TRP A 58 12.65 -8.70 10.57
CA TRP A 58 12.87 -10.13 10.57
C TRP A 58 12.49 -10.69 9.20
N ASN A 59 13.36 -11.53 8.64
CA ASN A 59 13.25 -12.03 7.28
C ASN A 59 13.38 -13.56 7.25
N ARG A 60 12.47 -14.21 6.56
CA ARG A 60 12.52 -15.64 6.23
C ARG A 60 13.03 -15.83 4.82
N ARG A 61 14.09 -16.60 4.66
CA ARG A 61 14.64 -16.96 3.34
C ARG A 61 13.77 -18.01 2.66
N THR A 62 13.74 -17.96 1.35
CA THR A 62 13.13 -19.02 0.54
C THR A 62 14.23 -19.80 -0.20
N ASN A 63 14.05 -21.13 -0.27
CA ASN A 63 15.00 -22.06 -0.89
C ASN A 63 14.50 -22.61 -2.25
N GLY A 64 13.31 -22.19 -2.71
CA GLY A 64 12.72 -22.67 -3.95
C GLY A 64 11.85 -23.93 -3.81
N GLU A 65 11.35 -24.25 -2.62
CA GLU A 65 10.36 -25.33 -2.46
C GLU A 65 9.11 -25.08 -3.30
N LYS A 66 8.63 -23.83 -3.34
CA LYS A 66 7.47 -23.44 -4.13
C LYS A 66 7.91 -22.85 -5.47
N GLN A 67 7.12 -23.09 -6.52
CA GLN A 67 7.42 -22.64 -7.88
C GLN A 67 7.64 -21.12 -7.98
N TRP A 68 6.81 -20.31 -7.30
CA TRP A 68 6.95 -18.87 -7.29
C TRP A 68 8.29 -18.39 -6.72
N GLN A 69 8.84 -19.07 -5.70
CA GLN A 69 10.12 -18.71 -5.10
C GLN A 69 11.25 -18.82 -6.11
N ARG A 70 11.27 -19.92 -6.88
CA ARG A 70 12.26 -20.15 -7.94
C ARG A 70 12.15 -19.14 -9.07
N ARG A 71 10.91 -18.82 -9.49
CA ARG A 71 10.66 -17.90 -10.59
C ARG A 71 10.96 -16.45 -10.24
N TYR A 72 10.84 -16.06 -8.97
CA TYR A 72 11.22 -14.73 -8.47
C TYR A 72 12.67 -14.65 -7.97
N ASN A 73 13.53 -15.60 -8.34
CA ASN A 73 14.93 -15.66 -7.92
C ASN A 73 15.09 -15.69 -6.40
N TYR A 74 14.29 -16.55 -5.74
CA TYR A 74 14.31 -16.85 -4.31
C TYR A 74 14.17 -15.60 -3.43
N PRO A 75 13.04 -14.89 -3.51
CA PRO A 75 12.78 -13.71 -2.68
C PRO A 75 12.64 -14.11 -1.22
N ASP A 76 13.04 -13.23 -0.32
CA ASP A 76 12.74 -13.40 1.10
C ASP A 76 11.46 -12.63 1.43
N TYR A 77 10.81 -12.97 2.55
CA TYR A 77 9.66 -12.24 3.06
C TYR A 77 9.73 -12.13 4.57
N GLY A 78 9.04 -11.15 5.12
CA GLY A 78 9.10 -10.96 6.56
C GLY A 78 8.22 -9.84 7.08
N VAL A 79 8.54 -9.42 8.29
CA VAL A 79 7.89 -8.30 8.97
C VAL A 79 8.92 -7.26 9.37
N SER A 80 8.53 -6.00 9.35
CA SER A 80 9.38 -4.89 9.80
C SER A 80 8.62 -3.92 10.68
N PHE A 81 9.33 -3.38 11.65
CA PHE A 81 8.86 -2.35 12.56
C PHE A 81 9.72 -1.10 12.37
N MET A 82 9.07 0.06 12.28
CA MET A 82 9.70 1.35 12.05
C MET A 82 9.32 2.35 13.13
N VAL A 83 10.30 3.10 13.60
CA VAL A 83 10.12 4.31 14.41
C VAL A 83 10.75 5.46 13.66
N GLN A 84 9.99 6.53 13.42
CA GLN A 84 10.44 7.71 12.71
C GLN A 84 10.07 8.98 13.46
N ASP A 85 11.04 9.84 13.66
CA ASP A 85 10.87 11.23 14.09
C ASP A 85 10.83 12.11 12.82
N LEU A 86 9.72 12.79 12.61
CA LEU A 86 9.53 13.68 11.45
C LEU A 86 10.23 15.05 11.62
N LYS A 87 10.87 15.30 12.77
CA LYS A 87 11.57 16.55 13.11
C LYS A 87 10.70 17.79 12.94
N ASN A 88 9.43 17.64 13.30
CA ASN A 88 8.42 18.66 13.20
C ASN A 88 7.37 18.45 14.30
N ASP A 89 7.21 19.43 15.19
CA ASP A 89 6.29 19.34 16.33
C ASP A 89 4.82 19.17 15.90
N VAL A 90 4.45 19.68 14.73
CA VAL A 90 3.10 19.52 14.17
C VAL A 90 2.84 18.09 13.72
N LEU A 91 3.82 17.45 13.06
CA LEU A 91 3.70 16.07 12.56
C LEU A 91 3.98 15.02 13.65
N GLY A 92 4.86 15.33 14.60
CA GLY A 92 5.30 14.41 15.65
C GLY A 92 6.10 13.23 15.11
N ASN A 93 5.92 12.07 15.77
CA ASN A 93 6.58 10.83 15.45
C ASN A 93 5.60 9.85 14.77
N THR A 94 6.16 8.87 14.08
CA THR A 94 5.38 7.78 13.50
C THR A 94 5.95 6.41 13.88
N LEU A 95 5.05 5.44 14.04
CA LEU A 95 5.36 4.04 14.34
C LEU A 95 4.72 3.17 13.28
N GLY A 96 5.50 2.37 12.56
CA GLY A 96 5.01 1.56 11.44
C GLY A 96 5.21 0.07 11.65
N LEU A 97 4.21 -0.74 11.24
CA LEU A 97 4.30 -2.21 11.19
C LEU A 97 3.95 -2.67 9.79
N TYR A 98 4.83 -3.47 9.18
CA TYR A 98 4.75 -3.85 7.76
C TYR A 98 4.97 -5.33 7.55
N GLY A 99 4.24 -5.91 6.57
CA GLY A 99 4.67 -7.11 5.88
C GLY A 99 5.48 -6.72 4.65
N HIS A 100 6.53 -7.47 4.31
CA HIS A 100 7.38 -7.13 3.17
C HIS A 100 7.89 -8.35 2.41
N PHE A 101 8.28 -8.08 1.15
CA PHE A 101 9.07 -8.98 0.30
C PHE A 101 10.40 -8.34 -0.05
N ASN A 102 11.47 -9.14 -0.11
CA ASN A 102 12.79 -8.74 -0.59
C ASN A 102 13.09 -9.45 -1.90
N PHE A 103 13.27 -8.71 -2.97
CA PHE A 103 13.70 -9.20 -4.27
C PHE A 103 15.17 -8.90 -4.47
N TYR A 104 15.89 -9.82 -5.13
CA TYR A 104 17.34 -9.72 -5.24
C TYR A 104 17.81 -9.71 -6.69
N PHE A 105 18.80 -8.85 -6.96
CA PHE A 105 19.45 -8.68 -8.25
C PHE A 105 20.97 -8.76 -8.10
N PHE A 106 21.69 -8.89 -9.20
CA PHE A 106 23.15 -8.87 -9.25
C PHE A 106 23.81 -9.79 -8.22
N LYS A 107 23.48 -11.09 -8.29
CA LYS A 107 23.99 -12.12 -7.37
C LYS A 107 23.68 -11.79 -5.89
N ARG A 108 22.47 -11.29 -5.64
CA ARG A 108 21.93 -10.88 -4.33
C ARG A 108 22.66 -9.70 -3.67
N ARG A 109 23.43 -8.92 -4.45
CA ARG A 109 24.09 -7.71 -3.95
C ARG A 109 23.16 -6.48 -3.90
N MET A 110 22.12 -6.47 -4.73
CA MET A 110 21.09 -5.45 -4.69
C MET A 110 19.81 -6.06 -4.17
N MET A 111 19.23 -5.42 -3.17
CA MET A 111 17.96 -5.82 -2.54
C MET A 111 16.92 -4.73 -2.76
N LEU A 112 15.80 -5.09 -3.39
CA LEU A 112 14.58 -4.28 -3.44
C LEU A 112 13.60 -4.86 -2.42
N ARG A 113 13.33 -4.11 -1.35
CA ARG A 113 12.29 -4.44 -0.37
C ARG A 113 11.05 -3.61 -0.66
N VAL A 114 9.91 -4.29 -0.77
CA VAL A 114 8.60 -3.66 -0.91
C VAL A 114 7.76 -4.08 0.28
N GLY A 115 7.32 -3.11 1.06
CA GLY A 115 6.51 -3.34 2.26
C GLY A 115 5.18 -2.60 2.19
N GLN A 116 4.15 -3.23 2.72
CA GLN A 116 2.84 -2.64 2.94
C GLN A 116 2.44 -2.84 4.39
N GLY A 117 1.93 -1.77 5.00
CA GLY A 117 1.57 -1.84 6.41
C GLY A 117 0.68 -0.71 6.87
N VAL A 118 0.64 -0.60 8.18
CA VAL A 118 -0.05 0.47 8.90
C VAL A 118 0.95 1.29 9.70
N MET A 119 0.64 2.56 9.88
CA MET A 119 1.46 3.51 10.60
C MET A 119 0.60 4.27 11.60
N LEU A 120 1.11 4.50 12.80
CA LEU A 120 0.48 5.34 13.82
C LEU A 120 1.20 6.68 13.86
N SER A 121 0.47 7.78 13.71
CA SER A 121 0.93 9.13 14.00
C SER A 121 0.72 9.45 15.47
N THR A 122 1.74 9.99 16.12
CA THR A 122 1.63 10.43 17.53
C THR A 122 0.90 11.75 17.68
N ASN A 123 0.86 12.56 16.63
CA ASN A 123 0.30 13.92 16.67
C ASN A 123 -0.62 14.20 15.46
N PRO A 124 -1.75 13.47 15.30
CA PRO A 124 -2.69 13.72 14.20
C PRO A 124 -3.36 15.10 14.31
N TYR A 125 -4.08 15.48 13.26
CA TYR A 125 -4.90 16.67 13.28
C TYR A 125 -5.89 16.66 14.44
N ASP A 126 -5.94 17.76 15.15
CA ASP A 126 -6.98 18.10 16.13
C ASP A 126 -7.34 19.58 15.99
N LYS A 127 -8.65 19.89 15.95
CA LYS A 127 -9.15 21.23 15.70
C LYS A 127 -8.65 22.25 16.75
N ASN A 128 -8.46 21.84 17.99
CA ASN A 128 -8.11 22.71 19.11
C ASN A 128 -6.61 22.72 19.41
N SER A 129 -5.98 21.53 19.43
CA SER A 129 -4.60 21.36 19.87
C SER A 129 -3.59 21.29 18.73
N ASN A 130 -3.96 20.80 17.54
CA ASN A 130 -3.05 20.64 16.39
C ASN A 130 -3.72 20.94 15.03
N PRO A 131 -4.30 22.14 14.83
CA PRO A 131 -5.00 22.49 13.58
C PRO A 131 -4.07 22.65 12.38
N LYS A 132 -2.76 22.76 12.58
CA LYS A 132 -1.76 22.92 11.53
C LYS A 132 -1.40 21.59 10.84
N ASN A 133 -1.73 20.44 11.44
CA ASN A 133 -1.46 19.14 10.81
C ASN A 133 -2.51 18.80 9.77
N ILE A 134 -2.38 19.35 8.59
CA ILE A 134 -3.27 19.03 7.46
C ILE A 134 -2.92 17.70 6.77
N ALA A 135 -1.81 17.05 7.17
CA ALA A 135 -1.35 15.81 6.54
C ALA A 135 -2.04 14.56 7.10
N PHE A 136 -2.29 14.52 8.41
CA PHE A 136 -2.75 13.33 9.12
C PHE A 136 -4.06 13.60 9.86
N GLY A 137 -5.20 13.47 9.20
CA GLY A 137 -6.52 13.63 9.82
C GLY A 137 -6.89 12.53 10.82
N SER A 138 -6.16 11.42 10.84
CA SER A 138 -6.35 10.30 11.76
C SER A 138 -5.02 9.80 12.33
N GLN A 139 -5.10 9.15 13.49
CA GLN A 139 -3.94 8.51 14.10
C GLN A 139 -3.45 7.30 13.31
N LEU A 140 -4.38 6.49 12.78
CA LEU A 140 -4.06 5.32 11.96
C LEU A 140 -3.94 5.74 10.49
N LEU A 141 -2.83 5.36 9.87
CA LEU A 141 -2.48 5.64 8.48
C LEU A 141 -2.15 4.33 7.76
N VAL A 142 -2.34 4.33 6.45
CA VAL A 142 -1.83 3.29 5.54
C VAL A 142 -0.47 3.75 5.04
N SER A 143 0.49 2.85 5.06
CA SER A 143 1.86 3.19 4.70
C SER A 143 2.51 2.08 3.86
N PRO A 144 2.69 2.25 2.57
CA PRO A 144 3.66 1.49 1.80
C PRO A 144 5.06 2.05 1.99
N TYR A 145 6.08 1.17 1.86
CA TYR A 145 7.46 1.61 1.72
C TYR A 145 8.23 0.80 0.67
N ILE A 146 9.25 1.42 0.11
CA ILE A 146 10.18 0.81 -0.82
C ILE A 146 11.61 1.10 -0.33
N MET A 147 12.45 0.06 -0.26
CA MET A 147 13.87 0.20 0.09
C MET A 147 14.71 -0.47 -1.00
N LEU A 148 15.66 0.28 -1.53
CA LEU A 148 16.64 -0.22 -2.49
C LEU A 148 18.03 -0.12 -1.88
N ASN A 149 18.61 -1.27 -1.51
CA ASN A 149 19.90 -1.34 -0.83
C ASN A 149 20.93 -2.18 -1.59
N TYR A 150 22.17 -1.70 -1.57
CA TYR A 150 23.31 -2.60 -1.69
C TYR A 150 23.39 -3.41 -0.40
N LYS A 151 23.54 -4.73 -0.51
CA LYS A 151 23.61 -5.65 0.63
C LYS A 151 24.79 -6.61 0.48
N LYS A 152 25.58 -6.75 1.53
CA LYS A 152 26.61 -7.77 1.65
C LYS A 152 26.39 -8.51 2.96
N SER A 153 25.99 -9.78 2.86
CA SER A 153 25.83 -10.67 4.01
C SER A 153 27.16 -11.32 4.35
N ASN A 154 27.30 -11.77 5.60
CA ASN A 154 28.43 -12.56 6.09
C ASN A 154 29.79 -11.90 5.82
N LEU A 155 29.89 -10.60 6.11
CA LEU A 155 31.12 -9.83 5.96
C LEU A 155 32.15 -10.21 7.04
N ILE A 156 31.68 -10.33 8.29
CA ILE A 156 32.45 -10.81 9.46
C ILE A 156 31.58 -11.83 10.19
N GLY A 157 31.83 -13.13 9.96
CA GLY A 157 30.97 -14.19 10.48
C GLY A 157 29.53 -14.03 10.00
N PRO A 158 28.51 -14.05 10.89
CA PRO A 158 27.10 -13.89 10.54
C PRO A 158 26.71 -12.43 10.26
N LEU A 159 27.58 -11.47 10.55
CA LEU A 159 27.30 -10.04 10.41
C LEU A 159 27.56 -9.56 8.99
N GLY A 160 26.62 -8.84 8.43
CA GLY A 160 26.71 -8.17 7.14
C GLY A 160 26.29 -6.71 7.21
N PHE A 161 26.41 -6.05 6.09
CA PHE A 161 26.16 -4.61 5.92
C PHE A 161 25.19 -4.36 4.78
N GLN A 162 24.41 -3.30 4.89
CA GLN A 162 23.58 -2.81 3.80
C GLN A 162 23.41 -1.28 3.86
N SER A 163 23.25 -0.66 2.69
CA SER A 163 23.03 0.79 2.57
C SER A 163 22.33 1.10 1.27
N GLY A 164 21.54 2.15 1.26
CA GLY A 164 20.82 2.61 0.07
C GLY A 164 19.77 3.67 0.37
N LEU A 165 18.68 3.59 -0.38
CA LEU A 165 17.56 4.52 -0.31
C LEU A 165 16.33 3.84 0.26
N ILE A 166 15.57 4.60 1.05
CA ILE A 166 14.24 4.18 1.52
C ILE A 166 13.23 5.30 1.31
N PHE A 167 12.06 4.92 0.84
CA PHE A 167 10.91 5.79 0.65
C PHE A 167 9.75 5.27 1.49
N PHE A 168 9.12 6.14 2.27
CA PHE A 168 7.86 5.87 2.96
C PHE A 168 6.79 6.83 2.49
N HIS A 169 5.58 6.32 2.33
CA HIS A 169 4.37 7.11 2.16
C HIS A 169 3.46 6.92 3.37
N ALA A 170 2.85 7.98 3.86
CA ALA A 170 1.91 7.97 4.98
C ALA A 170 0.64 8.76 4.62
N SER A 171 -0.51 8.09 4.62
CA SER A 171 -1.81 8.66 4.27
C SER A 171 -2.94 7.89 4.96
N ASN A 172 -4.04 8.55 5.27
CA ASN A 172 -5.24 7.82 5.69
C ASN A 172 -6.18 7.48 4.51
N GLY A 173 -5.77 7.77 3.25
CA GLY A 173 -6.54 7.46 2.05
C GLY A 173 -7.90 8.15 1.99
N ASN A 174 -8.01 9.33 2.56
CA ASN A 174 -9.24 10.12 2.70
C ASN A 174 -10.34 9.48 3.57
N PHE A 175 -9.94 8.56 4.44
CA PHE A 175 -10.83 8.03 5.46
C PHE A 175 -11.33 9.12 6.41
N LYS A 176 -10.46 10.10 6.73
CA LYS A 176 -10.76 11.26 7.56
C LYS A 176 -9.98 12.49 7.11
N ALA A 177 -10.66 13.59 6.86
CA ALA A 177 -10.04 14.87 6.53
C ALA A 177 -9.40 15.53 7.79
N PRO A 178 -8.28 16.28 7.61
CA PRO A 178 -7.54 16.50 6.38
C PRO A 178 -6.63 15.31 6.01
N ASN A 179 -6.22 15.18 4.73
CA ASN A 179 -5.34 14.12 4.28
C ASN A 179 -4.47 14.56 3.09
N THR A 180 -3.55 15.49 3.31
CA THR A 180 -2.56 15.87 2.28
C THR A 180 -1.40 14.89 2.20
N SER A 181 -1.32 13.91 3.10
CA SER A 181 -0.27 12.89 3.21
C SER A 181 1.14 13.42 3.45
N ILE A 182 2.08 12.55 3.80
CA ILE A 182 3.52 12.85 3.88
C ILE A 182 4.30 11.72 3.18
N ASN A 183 5.26 12.13 2.37
CA ASN A 183 6.28 11.27 1.80
C ASN A 183 7.62 11.56 2.47
N THR A 184 8.44 10.54 2.73
CA THR A 184 9.82 10.73 3.15
C THR A 184 10.77 9.94 2.26
N ILE A 185 11.86 10.57 1.83
CA ILE A 185 12.95 9.95 1.08
C ILE A 185 14.20 10.05 1.94
N SER A 186 14.85 8.93 2.20
CA SER A 186 15.98 8.87 3.13
C SER A 186 17.09 7.99 2.60
N LEU A 187 18.33 8.35 2.93
CA LEU A 187 19.45 7.42 2.89
C LEU A 187 19.38 6.52 4.11
N ASN A 188 19.74 5.27 3.96
CA ASN A 188 19.81 4.33 5.08
C ASN A 188 21.15 3.62 5.14
N LEU A 189 21.54 3.27 6.35
CA LEU A 189 22.71 2.49 6.70
C LEU A 189 22.29 1.42 7.69
N GLY A 190 22.65 0.17 7.44
CA GLY A 190 22.19 -0.92 8.29
C GLY A 190 23.13 -2.10 8.37
N LEU A 191 22.89 -2.89 9.40
CA LEU A 191 23.52 -4.17 9.63
C LEU A 191 22.48 -5.28 9.40
N ASN A 192 22.94 -6.40 8.86
CA ASN A 192 22.15 -7.62 8.78
C ASN A 192 22.89 -8.75 9.51
N TYR A 193 22.13 -9.58 10.22
CA TYR A 193 22.66 -10.68 11.00
C TYR A 193 22.00 -11.99 10.56
N ASP A 194 22.81 -12.92 10.11
CA ASP A 194 22.37 -14.25 9.70
C ASP A 194 22.09 -15.12 10.93
N LEU A 195 20.86 -15.60 11.05
CA LEU A 195 20.43 -16.41 12.20
C LEU A 195 20.89 -17.88 12.07
N ASP A 196 21.22 -18.30 10.84
CA ASP A 196 21.61 -19.68 10.53
C ASP A 196 22.95 -19.71 9.80
N ALA A 197 23.93 -20.36 10.40
CA ALA A 197 25.28 -20.53 9.82
C ALA A 197 25.33 -21.49 8.60
N LYS A 198 24.23 -22.18 8.28
CA LYS A 198 24.20 -23.16 7.20
C LYS A 198 24.04 -22.51 5.84
N GLN A 199 24.88 -22.93 4.89
CA GLN A 199 24.76 -22.50 3.50
C GLN A 199 23.41 -22.96 2.92
N MET A 200 22.65 -22.02 2.37
CA MET A 200 21.35 -22.28 1.76
C MET A 200 21.53 -23.08 0.47
N ILE A 201 20.88 -24.23 0.36
CA ILE A 201 20.82 -25.01 -0.88
C ILE A 201 19.54 -24.57 -1.63
N TYR A 202 19.73 -24.01 -2.81
CA TYR A 202 18.64 -23.59 -3.67
C TYR A 202 18.21 -24.69 -4.62
N ASN A 203 16.91 -25.00 -4.65
CA ASN A 203 16.35 -25.92 -5.62
C ASN A 203 16.42 -25.29 -7.02
N LYS A 204 16.77 -26.09 -8.03
CA LYS A 204 16.88 -25.59 -9.42
C LYS A 204 15.53 -25.04 -9.93
N PRO A 205 15.54 -24.05 -10.83
CA PRO A 205 14.33 -23.58 -11.50
C PRO A 205 13.59 -24.74 -12.18
N LEU A 206 12.26 -24.66 -12.18
CA LEU A 206 11.44 -25.56 -13.00
C LEU A 206 11.58 -25.15 -14.47
N GLU A 207 11.53 -26.12 -15.34
CA GLU A 207 11.52 -25.93 -16.79
C GLU A 207 10.20 -25.23 -17.20
N GLU A 208 9.53 -25.43 -18.12
CA GLU A 208 8.48 -24.62 -18.74
C GLU A 208 7.23 -24.36 -17.87
N TYR A 209 6.55 -23.23 -18.12
CA TYR A 209 5.24 -22.87 -17.58
C TYR A 209 4.28 -22.63 -18.74
N GLU A 210 3.24 -23.41 -18.81
CA GLU A 210 2.16 -23.18 -19.75
C GLU A 210 1.32 -21.98 -19.34
N ILE A 211 1.29 -20.97 -20.19
CA ILE A 211 0.48 -19.76 -19.96
C ILE A 211 -0.98 -20.10 -20.25
N PRO A 212 -1.92 -19.89 -19.31
CA PRO A 212 -3.34 -20.09 -19.58
C PRO A 212 -3.83 -19.21 -20.73
N GLN A 213 -4.38 -19.84 -21.78
CA GLN A 213 -4.82 -19.12 -22.98
C GLN A 213 -6.19 -18.46 -22.80
N ASN A 214 -6.95 -18.84 -21.80
CA ASN A 214 -8.32 -18.38 -21.61
C ASN A 214 -8.38 -17.04 -20.89
N PHE A 215 -9.32 -16.20 -21.30
CA PHE A 215 -9.74 -15.07 -20.49
C PHE A 215 -10.51 -15.56 -19.27
N LYS A 216 -10.30 -14.88 -18.15
CA LYS A 216 -11.09 -15.08 -16.93
C LYS A 216 -11.94 -13.85 -16.68
N PHE A 217 -13.22 -14.07 -16.41
CA PHE A 217 -14.13 -13.00 -16.04
C PHE A 217 -14.13 -12.80 -14.52
N ASN A 218 -14.10 -11.56 -14.06
CA ASN A 218 -14.08 -11.24 -12.63
C ASN A 218 -15.19 -10.24 -12.30
N LEU A 219 -15.86 -10.49 -11.18
CA LEU A 219 -16.77 -9.55 -10.53
C LEU A 219 -16.20 -9.17 -9.18
N VAL A 220 -16.19 -7.89 -8.85
CA VAL A 220 -15.66 -7.38 -7.58
C VAL A 220 -16.61 -6.37 -7.01
N PHE A 221 -16.96 -6.56 -5.74
CA PHE A 221 -17.62 -5.55 -4.92
C PHE A 221 -16.60 -4.92 -3.99
N ARG A 222 -16.58 -3.59 -3.90
CA ARG A 222 -15.73 -2.82 -2.97
C ARG A 222 -16.57 -1.83 -2.21
N SER A 223 -16.17 -1.58 -0.96
CA SER A 223 -16.80 -0.59 -0.10
C SER A 223 -15.80 -0.04 0.89
N GLY A 224 -16.15 1.06 1.51
CA GLY A 224 -15.43 1.73 2.58
C GLY A 224 -16.19 2.98 3.00
N VAL A 225 -15.51 3.86 3.70
CA VAL A 225 -16.04 5.18 4.05
C VAL A 225 -15.01 6.25 3.71
N ASN A 226 -15.48 7.43 3.33
CA ASN A 226 -14.68 8.63 3.11
C ASN A 226 -15.41 9.87 3.62
N GLN A 227 -14.70 10.99 3.71
CA GLN A 227 -15.26 12.29 4.08
C GLN A 227 -15.30 13.22 2.86
N ILE A 228 -16.15 14.25 2.93
CA ILE A 228 -16.10 15.40 2.04
C ILE A 228 -14.91 16.31 2.37
N SER A 229 -14.65 17.31 1.54
CA SER A 229 -13.54 18.26 1.74
C SER A 229 -13.65 19.09 3.03
N ALA A 230 -14.86 19.27 3.57
CA ALA A 230 -15.08 19.99 4.82
C ALA A 230 -14.60 19.18 6.03
N VAL A 231 -13.58 19.70 6.72
CA VAL A 231 -13.02 19.09 7.92
C VAL A 231 -14.06 19.04 9.04
N GLY A 232 -14.22 17.85 9.65
CA GLY A 232 -15.22 17.62 10.71
C GLY A 232 -16.58 17.16 10.18
N SER A 233 -16.75 16.98 8.87
CA SER A 233 -17.94 16.35 8.30
C SER A 233 -18.10 14.90 8.76
N PRO A 234 -19.30 14.31 8.70
CA PRO A 234 -19.48 12.88 8.90
C PRO A 234 -18.72 12.04 7.87
N GLN A 235 -18.52 10.77 8.19
CA GLN A 235 -18.05 9.78 7.22
C GLN A 235 -19.23 9.16 6.47
N TYR A 236 -19.09 9.04 5.15
CA TYR A 236 -20.11 8.52 4.27
C TYR A 236 -19.65 7.23 3.61
N PRO A 237 -20.50 6.21 3.51
CA PRO A 237 -20.15 4.99 2.80
C PRO A 237 -20.12 5.21 1.29
N PHE A 238 -19.32 4.40 0.62
CA PHE A 238 -19.33 4.28 -0.84
C PHE A 238 -19.38 2.80 -1.25
N TYR A 239 -19.83 2.55 -2.46
CA TYR A 239 -19.94 1.23 -3.06
C TYR A 239 -19.39 1.28 -4.48
N THR A 240 -18.58 0.30 -4.84
CA THR A 240 -18.04 0.14 -6.20
C THR A 240 -18.25 -1.28 -6.68
N PHE A 241 -18.85 -1.41 -7.86
CA PHE A 241 -19.02 -2.69 -8.55
C PHE A 241 -18.12 -2.69 -9.77
N SER A 242 -17.28 -3.73 -9.92
CA SER A 242 -16.38 -3.88 -11.06
C SER A 242 -16.66 -5.20 -11.77
N ALA A 243 -16.69 -5.15 -13.10
CA ALA A 243 -16.77 -6.30 -13.97
C ALA A 243 -15.64 -6.22 -15.00
N TYR A 244 -14.76 -7.23 -15.07
CA TYR A 244 -13.61 -7.15 -15.97
C TYR A 244 -13.10 -8.49 -16.45
N LEU A 245 -12.53 -8.47 -17.64
CA LEU A 245 -11.74 -9.54 -18.21
C LEU A 245 -10.31 -9.47 -17.71
N HIS A 246 -9.73 -10.65 -17.47
CA HIS A 246 -8.38 -10.85 -17.01
C HIS A 246 -7.68 -11.83 -17.96
N LYS A 247 -6.55 -11.42 -18.51
CA LYS A 247 -5.73 -12.27 -19.39
C LYS A 247 -4.33 -12.39 -18.79
N GLN A 248 -3.97 -13.60 -18.38
CA GLN A 248 -2.60 -13.89 -17.95
C GLN A 248 -1.69 -13.89 -19.19
N ILE A 249 -0.56 -13.19 -19.11
CA ILE A 249 0.41 -13.05 -20.20
C ILE A 249 1.71 -13.82 -19.94
N ASN A 250 2.02 -14.06 -18.67
CA ASN A 250 3.12 -14.91 -18.24
C ASN A 250 2.85 -15.39 -16.79
N PHE A 251 3.79 -16.09 -16.20
CA PHE A 251 3.67 -16.59 -14.82
C PHE A 251 3.41 -15.47 -13.79
N PHE A 252 3.97 -14.30 -14.02
CA PHE A 252 3.96 -13.18 -13.06
C PHE A 252 2.83 -12.20 -13.28
N SER A 253 2.27 -12.12 -14.49
CA SER A 253 1.55 -10.93 -14.94
C SER A 253 0.27 -11.24 -15.67
N ALA A 254 -0.71 -10.35 -15.51
CA ALA A 254 -1.92 -10.33 -16.31
C ALA A 254 -2.35 -8.90 -16.62
N PHE A 255 -2.98 -8.73 -17.79
CA PHE A 255 -3.73 -7.53 -18.11
C PHE A 255 -5.20 -7.66 -17.71
N GLN A 256 -5.81 -6.52 -17.41
CA GLN A 256 -7.20 -6.38 -17.05
C GLN A 256 -7.85 -5.31 -17.92
N PHE A 257 -9.10 -5.53 -18.31
CA PHE A 257 -9.92 -4.55 -18.99
C PHE A 257 -11.36 -4.68 -18.51
N GLY A 258 -11.99 -3.59 -18.10
CA GLY A 258 -13.34 -3.67 -17.56
C GLY A 258 -14.03 -2.35 -17.28
N LEU A 259 -15.11 -2.46 -16.54
CA LEU A 259 -16.01 -1.39 -16.16
C LEU A 259 -16.12 -1.32 -14.63
N ASP A 260 -16.25 -0.11 -14.13
CA ASP A 260 -16.55 0.22 -12.75
C ASP A 260 -17.83 1.06 -12.68
N ALA A 261 -18.71 0.74 -11.74
CA ALA A 261 -19.83 1.58 -11.34
C ALA A 261 -19.63 2.07 -9.90
N PHE A 262 -19.66 3.38 -9.69
CA PHE A 262 -19.36 4.03 -8.42
C PHE A 262 -20.59 4.71 -7.83
N PHE A 263 -20.81 4.49 -6.54
CA PHE A 263 -21.88 5.07 -5.72
C PHE A 263 -21.25 5.67 -4.46
N SER A 264 -20.83 6.94 -4.50
CA SER A 264 -20.18 7.61 -3.37
C SER A 264 -21.16 8.58 -2.71
N LEU A 265 -21.61 8.24 -1.49
CA LEU A 265 -22.49 9.15 -0.74
C LEU A 265 -21.73 10.39 -0.25
N ALA A 266 -20.41 10.30 -0.05
CA ALA A 266 -19.60 11.49 0.21
C ALA A 266 -19.62 12.46 -0.98
N LEU A 267 -19.54 11.98 -2.22
CA LEU A 267 -19.66 12.86 -3.39
C LEU A 267 -21.03 13.51 -3.49
N LYS A 268 -22.11 12.78 -3.15
CA LYS A 268 -23.45 13.36 -3.08
C LYS A 268 -23.51 14.54 -2.12
N GLU A 269 -22.95 14.38 -0.92
CA GLU A 269 -22.89 15.43 0.09
C GLU A 269 -21.92 16.57 -0.30
N GLU A 270 -20.80 16.26 -0.96
CA GLU A 270 -19.86 17.26 -1.47
C GLU A 270 -20.52 18.17 -2.51
N ILE A 271 -21.33 17.61 -3.42
CA ILE A 271 -22.11 18.38 -4.42
C ILE A 271 -23.04 19.38 -3.72
N TYR A 272 -23.80 18.90 -2.74
CA TYR A 272 -24.69 19.74 -1.96
C TYR A 272 -23.90 20.79 -1.17
N TYR A 273 -22.86 20.40 -0.45
CA TYR A 273 -22.03 21.31 0.32
C TYR A 273 -21.46 22.44 -0.55
N ARG A 274 -20.92 22.11 -1.73
CA ARG A 274 -20.34 23.11 -2.64
C ARG A 274 -21.40 24.08 -3.19
N SER A 275 -22.58 23.61 -3.48
CA SER A 275 -23.65 24.47 -3.97
C SER A 275 -24.09 25.54 -2.95
N VAL A 276 -23.94 25.26 -1.65
CA VAL A 276 -24.31 26.18 -0.56
C VAL A 276 -23.11 27.03 -0.13
N ALA A 277 -21.91 26.41 0.00
CA ALA A 277 -20.73 27.06 0.55
C ALA A 277 -20.01 27.99 -0.45
N PHE A 278 -20.18 27.78 -1.76
CA PHE A 278 -19.50 28.53 -2.82
C PHE A 278 -20.50 29.07 -3.86
N PRO A 279 -21.37 30.03 -3.50
CA PRO A 279 -22.44 30.54 -4.38
C PRO A 279 -21.90 31.24 -5.64
N GLU A 280 -20.65 31.74 -5.63
CA GLU A 280 -20.00 32.34 -6.80
C GLU A 280 -19.57 31.30 -7.86
N THR A 281 -19.52 30.03 -7.51
CA THR A 281 -19.27 28.90 -8.44
C THR A 281 -20.54 28.04 -8.50
N PRO A 282 -21.58 28.46 -9.25
CA PRO A 282 -22.86 27.74 -9.24
C PRO A 282 -22.70 26.28 -9.63
N SER A 283 -23.14 25.41 -8.75
CA SER A 283 -23.24 23.98 -9.03
C SER A 283 -24.67 23.51 -8.79
N ASP A 284 -25.17 22.61 -9.65
CA ASP A 284 -26.48 22.02 -9.43
C ASP A 284 -26.43 21.11 -8.19
N PRO A 285 -27.16 21.44 -7.09
CA PRO A 285 -27.17 20.60 -5.88
C PRO A 285 -27.79 19.23 -6.11
N ASN A 286 -28.52 19.03 -7.22
CA ASN A 286 -29.16 17.77 -7.60
C ASN A 286 -28.37 17.00 -8.67
N ALA A 287 -27.17 17.45 -9.03
CA ALA A 287 -26.35 16.72 -9.99
C ALA A 287 -26.15 15.24 -9.56
N ASP A 288 -26.21 14.34 -10.53
CA ASP A 288 -26.05 12.93 -10.23
C ASP A 288 -24.62 12.62 -9.77
N TYR A 289 -24.48 12.07 -8.59
CA TYR A 289 -23.21 11.70 -7.96
C TYR A 289 -22.66 10.35 -8.45
N ARG A 290 -23.47 9.55 -9.17
CA ARG A 290 -23.05 8.24 -9.70
C ARG A 290 -22.09 8.42 -10.85
N ARG A 291 -21.12 7.54 -10.95
CA ARG A 291 -20.12 7.55 -12.02
C ARG A 291 -19.97 6.15 -12.59
N VAL A 292 -19.72 6.07 -13.89
CA VAL A 292 -19.33 4.82 -14.57
C VAL A 292 -18.04 5.08 -15.29
N GLY A 293 -17.09 4.16 -15.15
CA GLY A 293 -15.78 4.24 -15.80
C GLY A 293 -15.40 2.96 -16.48
N THR A 294 -14.54 3.06 -17.47
CA THR A 294 -13.79 1.94 -18.04
C THR A 294 -12.35 2.01 -17.56
N PHE A 295 -11.66 0.87 -17.47
CA PHE A 295 -10.27 0.85 -17.05
C PHE A 295 -9.44 -0.20 -17.79
N LEU A 296 -8.15 0.10 -17.87
CA LEU A 296 -7.09 -0.86 -18.18
C LEU A 296 -6.29 -1.11 -16.90
N GLY A 297 -5.85 -2.33 -16.69
CA GLY A 297 -5.10 -2.68 -15.50
C GLY A 297 -4.01 -3.70 -15.77
N TYR A 298 -3.07 -3.73 -14.86
CA TYR A 298 -1.99 -4.70 -14.80
C TYR A 298 -1.94 -5.32 -13.41
N GLU A 299 -1.76 -6.63 -13.35
CA GLU A 299 -1.68 -7.39 -12.10
C GLU A 299 -0.42 -8.23 -12.08
N LEU A 300 0.35 -8.11 -10.98
CA LEU A 300 1.59 -8.84 -10.73
C LEU A 300 1.36 -9.85 -9.60
N PHE A 301 1.58 -11.13 -9.87
CA PHE A 301 1.33 -12.23 -8.92
C PHE A 301 2.58 -12.59 -8.13
N ILE A 302 2.43 -12.72 -6.82
CA ILE A 302 3.44 -13.24 -5.89
C ILE A 302 2.77 -14.32 -5.05
N ASN A 303 2.78 -15.57 -5.53
CA ASN A 303 2.06 -16.70 -4.92
C ASN A 303 0.54 -16.43 -4.87
N LYS A 304 -0.04 -16.46 -3.66
CA LYS A 304 -1.47 -16.13 -3.42
C LYS A 304 -1.75 -14.62 -3.33
N TRP A 305 -0.72 -13.81 -3.29
CA TRP A 305 -0.82 -12.36 -3.32
C TRP A 305 -0.69 -11.84 -4.75
N SER A 306 -1.31 -10.73 -5.01
CA SER A 306 -0.98 -9.92 -6.18
C SER A 306 -1.03 -8.43 -5.86
N VAL A 307 -0.22 -7.67 -6.60
CA VAL A 307 -0.29 -6.21 -6.66
C VAL A 307 -0.96 -5.87 -7.97
N PHE A 308 -1.90 -4.95 -7.97
CA PHE A 308 -2.55 -4.50 -9.20
C PHE A 308 -2.59 -2.99 -9.27
N ALA A 309 -2.47 -2.48 -10.50
CA ALA A 309 -2.66 -1.09 -10.85
C ALA A 309 -3.69 -0.99 -11.98
N GLN A 310 -4.61 -0.04 -11.88
CA GLN A 310 -5.64 0.22 -12.87
C GLN A 310 -5.64 1.72 -13.18
N LEU A 311 -5.75 2.07 -14.45
CA LEU A 311 -5.98 3.43 -14.94
C LEU A 311 -7.34 3.45 -15.62
N GLY A 312 -8.22 4.29 -15.13
CA GLY A 312 -9.60 4.39 -15.59
C GLY A 312 -9.97 5.76 -16.10
N TYR A 313 -11.04 5.77 -16.90
CA TYR A 313 -11.64 6.95 -17.46
C TYR A 313 -13.16 6.90 -17.27
N TYR A 314 -13.77 7.97 -16.74
CA TYR A 314 -15.22 8.05 -16.55
C TYR A 314 -15.93 8.28 -17.88
N ILE A 315 -16.76 7.33 -18.29
CA ILE A 315 -17.65 7.42 -19.45
C ILE A 315 -18.99 8.08 -19.09
N TYR A 316 -19.43 7.92 -17.84
CA TYR A 316 -20.55 8.66 -17.26
C TYR A 316 -20.04 9.47 -16.07
N TYR A 317 -20.12 10.81 -16.16
CA TYR A 317 -19.48 11.74 -15.22
C TYR A 317 -20.26 13.04 -15.17
N PRO A 318 -21.46 13.05 -14.52
CA PRO A 318 -22.38 14.21 -14.54
C PRO A 318 -21.87 15.43 -13.77
N TYR A 319 -21.05 15.21 -12.74
CA TYR A 319 -20.47 16.25 -11.91
C TYR A 319 -18.95 16.21 -12.01
N ASP A 320 -18.35 17.36 -12.36
CA ASP A 320 -16.89 17.47 -12.50
C ASP A 320 -16.23 17.59 -11.11
N PHE A 321 -15.64 16.48 -10.68
CA PHE A 321 -14.95 16.33 -9.40
C PHE A 321 -13.60 15.64 -9.61
N GLU A 322 -12.52 16.39 -9.44
CA GLU A 322 -11.13 15.90 -9.55
C GLU A 322 -10.73 15.34 -10.94
N GLY A 323 -11.53 15.60 -11.98
CA GLY A 323 -11.24 15.22 -13.36
C GLY A 323 -11.74 13.84 -13.76
N ARG A 324 -11.62 13.53 -15.06
CA ARG A 324 -12.20 12.32 -15.69
C ARG A 324 -11.34 11.06 -15.60
N TYR A 325 -10.11 11.15 -15.12
CA TYR A 325 -9.23 10.01 -14.96
C TYR A 325 -9.17 9.60 -13.49
N TYR A 326 -9.18 8.31 -13.25
CA TYR A 326 -8.92 7.75 -11.93
C TYR A 326 -7.88 6.65 -12.03
N ASN A 327 -7.15 6.46 -10.96
CA ASN A 327 -6.23 5.34 -10.80
C ASN A 327 -6.58 4.56 -9.54
N ARG A 328 -6.30 3.27 -9.57
CA ARG A 328 -6.45 2.37 -8.44
C ARG A 328 -5.19 1.53 -8.30
N LEU A 329 -4.59 1.56 -7.12
CA LEU A 329 -3.47 0.70 -6.75
C LEU A 329 -3.89 -0.16 -5.57
N GLY A 330 -3.59 -1.45 -5.60
CA GLY A 330 -4.02 -2.32 -4.52
C GLY A 330 -3.35 -3.68 -4.48
N LEU A 331 -3.75 -4.42 -3.45
CA LEU A 331 -3.35 -5.79 -3.19
C LEU A 331 -4.57 -6.70 -3.31
N LYS A 332 -4.36 -7.92 -3.81
CA LYS A 332 -5.33 -9.00 -3.71
C LYS A 332 -4.71 -10.19 -2.99
N TYR A 333 -5.54 -10.93 -2.30
CA TYR A 333 -5.19 -12.22 -1.74
C TYR A 333 -6.19 -13.26 -2.22
N TYR A 334 -5.71 -14.29 -2.91
CA TYR A 334 -6.51 -15.38 -3.44
C TYR A 334 -6.68 -16.48 -2.39
N PHE A 335 -7.89 -16.59 -1.85
CA PHE A 335 -8.25 -17.66 -0.89
C PHE A 335 -8.35 -19.01 -1.60
N SER A 336 -8.87 -18.97 -2.84
CA SER A 336 -9.00 -20.11 -3.74
C SER A 336 -8.78 -19.65 -5.18
N ASP A 337 -8.89 -20.55 -6.14
CA ASP A 337 -8.80 -20.23 -7.58
C ASP A 337 -9.91 -19.29 -8.05
N ARG A 338 -11.04 -19.26 -7.32
CA ARG A 338 -12.20 -18.43 -7.66
C ARG A 338 -12.34 -17.17 -6.81
N TRP A 339 -12.02 -17.22 -5.50
CA TRP A 339 -12.33 -16.14 -4.58
C TRP A 339 -11.08 -15.39 -4.14
N PHE A 340 -11.19 -14.07 -4.08
CA PHE A 340 -10.13 -13.22 -3.56
C PHE A 340 -10.67 -12.03 -2.78
N GLY A 341 -9.91 -11.60 -1.78
CA GLY A 341 -10.06 -10.31 -1.12
C GLY A 341 -9.21 -9.26 -1.82
N ALA A 342 -9.63 -8.02 -1.79
CA ALA A 342 -8.90 -6.88 -2.33
C ALA A 342 -8.83 -5.74 -1.32
N PHE A 343 -7.70 -5.07 -1.28
CA PHE A 343 -7.50 -3.80 -0.58
C PHE A 343 -6.86 -2.84 -1.56
N SER A 344 -7.45 -1.66 -1.74
CA SER A 344 -6.97 -0.69 -2.72
C SER A 344 -7.17 0.75 -2.28
N VAL A 345 -6.39 1.63 -2.89
CA VAL A 345 -6.61 3.08 -2.88
C VAL A 345 -7.09 3.47 -4.26
N LYS A 346 -8.25 4.12 -4.34
CA LYS A 346 -8.71 4.82 -5.52
C LYS A 346 -8.33 6.29 -5.39
N SER A 347 -7.78 6.87 -6.45
CA SER A 347 -7.30 8.25 -6.46
C SER A 347 -7.50 8.91 -7.83
N HIS A 348 -7.45 10.24 -7.82
CA HIS A 348 -7.36 11.08 -9.00
C HIS A 348 -5.95 11.68 -9.02
N SER A 349 -5.08 11.15 -9.91
CA SER A 349 -3.63 11.41 -9.87
C SER A 349 -3.03 11.06 -8.50
N ALA A 350 -2.52 12.04 -7.75
CA ALA A 350 -1.93 11.86 -6.43
C ALA A 350 -2.92 12.09 -5.26
N ILE A 351 -4.17 12.50 -5.54
CA ILE A 351 -5.18 12.78 -4.51
C ILE A 351 -6.00 11.53 -4.24
N ALA A 352 -5.87 10.95 -3.05
CA ALA A 352 -6.65 9.78 -2.66
C ALA A 352 -8.12 10.15 -2.45
N GLU A 353 -9.02 9.45 -3.16
CA GLU A 353 -10.47 9.58 -2.96
C GLU A 353 -10.96 8.64 -1.86
N SER A 354 -10.46 7.38 -1.85
CA SER A 354 -10.95 6.38 -0.89
C SER A 354 -10.03 5.18 -0.72
N LEU A 355 -10.06 4.61 0.49
CA LEU A 355 -9.58 3.25 0.77
C LEU A 355 -10.74 2.26 0.51
N GLU A 356 -10.49 1.27 -0.34
CA GLU A 356 -11.48 0.30 -0.75
C GLU A 356 -11.15 -1.09 -0.19
N PHE A 357 -12.11 -1.71 0.48
CA PHE A 357 -12.07 -3.12 0.88
C PHE A 357 -13.03 -3.91 -0.01
N GLY A 358 -12.55 -4.97 -0.62
CA GLY A 358 -13.34 -5.68 -1.62
C GLY A 358 -13.28 -7.19 -1.49
N ILE A 359 -14.31 -7.81 -2.06
CA ILE A 359 -14.36 -9.25 -2.33
C ILE A 359 -14.65 -9.45 -3.81
N GLY A 360 -13.97 -10.40 -4.41
CA GLY A 360 -14.13 -10.71 -5.83
C GLY A 360 -14.26 -12.20 -6.10
N VAL A 361 -14.96 -12.49 -7.17
CA VAL A 361 -15.11 -13.86 -7.72
C VAL A 361 -14.62 -13.88 -9.17
N ARG A 362 -13.95 -14.97 -9.53
CA ARG A 362 -13.34 -15.23 -10.84
C ARG A 362 -13.97 -16.47 -11.46
N PHE A 363 -14.33 -16.37 -12.72
CA PHE A 363 -14.93 -17.44 -13.55
C PHE A 363 -14.02 -17.83 -14.70
#